data_cd327872683495ba8cfcf79859f45659
#
_entry.id   cd327872683495ba8cfcf79859f45659
#
_cell.length_a   1.000
_cell.length_b   1.000
_cell.length_c   1.000
_cell.angle_alpha   90.00
_cell.angle_beta   90.00
_cell.angle_gamma   90.00
#
_symmetry.space_group_name_H-M   'P 1'
#
loop_
_entity.id
_entity.type
_entity.pdbx_description
1 polymer ?
#
loop_
_entity_poly.entity_id
_entity_poly.type
_entity_poly.pdbx_seq_one_letter_code
_entity_poly.pdbx_strand_id
1 'polypeptide(L)'
;VSITDHYEPLGGHVSMETALRRVARWQDAWPRIADAAPRDADGRMPCYSFFYPEEEYRAELLEPLAEMTRQGIGDVEVHIHHDRETAEGFIRKIGGFCRRLRDDHGLLNDHNGQMVFGFIHGNWALDNSHPVGVNCGLTGEIELLRDLGCYADFTMPSLPSPTQGRIVNQVYWCTGTPGKPKAFDRGIEATIGGGVQGDLLMITGPVGLRYAGRLVPRIEMGEIAANDPPTEYRVRRWLDLAPRIGGDIFLKLYTHGAREDNADALLGTSTGVGGLQEMFRWLHEIAAEREIEVHWASAYRTFTAVEALTGPLHPGFRGSPEPIGSIAGVR
;
A
#
# COMPACT_ATOMS: atom_id res chain seq x y z
N VAL A 1 7.71 10.03 0.94
CA VAL A 1 6.23 10.10 0.98
C VAL A 1 5.67 9.14 -0.03
N SER A 2 4.75 8.26 0.38
CA SER A 2 4.01 7.33 -0.49
C SER A 2 2.51 7.42 -0.26
N ILE A 3 1.74 7.17 -1.32
CA ILE A 3 0.29 7.04 -1.28
C ILE A 3 -0.04 5.62 -1.73
N THR A 4 -0.70 4.87 -0.86
CA THR A 4 -1.12 3.48 -1.12
C THR A 4 -2.65 3.46 -1.24
N ASP A 5 -3.16 3.15 -2.41
CA ASP A 5 -4.59 3.19 -2.70
C ASP A 5 -5.16 1.77 -2.74
N HIS A 6 -6.18 1.49 -1.95
CA HIS A 6 -7.04 0.32 -2.15
C HIS A 6 -7.86 0.57 -3.41
N TYR A 7 -7.22 0.35 -4.57
CA TYR A 7 -7.77 0.76 -5.87
C TYR A 7 -8.73 -0.29 -6.41
N GLU A 8 -9.98 -0.13 -6.05
CA GLU A 8 -11.08 -1.07 -6.31
C GLU A 8 -12.05 -0.50 -7.38
N PRO A 9 -11.73 -0.60 -8.67
CA PRO A 9 -12.58 -0.01 -9.71
C PRO A 9 -13.97 -0.65 -9.81
N LEU A 10 -14.12 -1.94 -9.46
CA LEU A 10 -15.41 -2.64 -9.36
C LEU A 10 -16.03 -2.58 -7.96
N GLY A 11 -15.36 -1.94 -7.00
CA GLY A 11 -15.82 -1.81 -5.62
C GLY A 11 -17.23 -1.24 -5.53
N GLY A 12 -18.04 -1.83 -4.62
CA GLY A 12 -19.46 -1.53 -4.52
C GLY A 12 -20.33 -2.28 -5.54
N HIS A 13 -19.80 -3.31 -6.19
CA HIS A 13 -20.50 -4.14 -7.20
C HIS A 13 -21.05 -3.33 -8.38
N VAL A 14 -20.30 -2.34 -8.82
CA VAL A 14 -20.68 -1.49 -9.95
C VAL A 14 -20.54 -2.22 -11.31
N SER A 15 -21.16 -1.68 -12.36
CA SER A 15 -21.02 -2.21 -13.71
C SER A 15 -19.60 -2.01 -14.27
N MET A 16 -19.20 -2.83 -15.23
CA MET A 16 -17.93 -2.67 -15.96
C MET A 16 -17.82 -1.29 -16.62
N GLU A 17 -18.91 -0.75 -17.13
CA GLU A 17 -18.94 0.61 -17.67
C GLU A 17 -18.57 1.67 -16.64
N THR A 18 -19.06 1.52 -15.40
CA THR A 18 -18.70 2.42 -14.29
C THR A 18 -17.23 2.25 -13.91
N ALA A 19 -16.73 1.02 -13.81
CA ALA A 19 -15.33 0.74 -13.53
C ALA A 19 -14.40 1.35 -14.58
N LEU A 20 -14.73 1.22 -15.86
CA LEU A 20 -13.96 1.85 -16.95
C LEU A 20 -13.95 3.38 -16.84
N ARG A 21 -15.07 4.02 -16.48
CA ARG A 21 -15.11 5.47 -16.24
C ARG A 21 -14.22 5.88 -15.06
N ARG A 22 -14.22 5.09 -13.97
CA ARG A 22 -13.35 5.31 -12.80
C ARG A 22 -11.88 5.33 -13.20
N VAL A 23 -11.45 4.29 -13.92
CA VAL A 23 -10.05 4.17 -14.37
C VAL A 23 -9.69 5.26 -15.39
N ALA A 24 -10.54 5.52 -16.38
CA ALA A 24 -10.32 6.56 -17.39
C ALA A 24 -10.16 7.95 -16.75
N ARG A 25 -10.88 8.23 -15.68
CA ARG A 25 -10.74 9.48 -14.93
C ARG A 25 -9.36 9.63 -14.30
N TRP A 26 -8.82 8.58 -13.70
CA TRP A 26 -7.47 8.57 -13.16
C TRP A 26 -6.42 8.71 -14.24
N GLN A 27 -6.57 7.98 -15.36
CA GLN A 27 -5.71 8.06 -16.53
C GLN A 27 -5.63 9.47 -17.11
N ASP A 28 -6.75 10.21 -17.11
CA ASP A 28 -6.80 11.58 -17.61
C ASP A 28 -6.26 12.60 -16.60
N ALA A 29 -6.60 12.51 -15.32
CA ALA A 29 -6.31 13.55 -14.35
C ALA A 29 -4.94 13.39 -13.67
N TRP A 30 -4.56 12.18 -13.29
CA TRP A 30 -3.35 11.94 -12.50
C TRP A 30 -2.05 12.41 -13.17
N PRO A 31 -1.79 12.14 -14.44
CA PRO A 31 -0.57 12.62 -15.08
C PRO A 31 -0.41 14.15 -15.03
N ARG A 32 -1.51 14.89 -15.17
CA ARG A 32 -1.49 16.36 -15.07
C ARG A 32 -1.20 16.83 -13.64
N ILE A 33 -1.76 16.18 -12.65
CA ILE A 33 -1.53 16.48 -11.23
C ILE A 33 -0.08 16.19 -10.86
N ALA A 34 0.45 15.05 -11.28
CA ALA A 34 1.83 14.65 -11.02
C ALA A 34 2.83 15.60 -11.68
N ASP A 35 2.55 16.05 -12.91
CA ASP A 35 3.41 17.01 -13.62
C ASP A 35 3.38 18.41 -13.01
N ALA A 36 2.22 18.85 -12.53
CA ALA A 36 2.06 20.14 -11.87
C ALA A 36 2.57 20.19 -10.42
N ALA A 37 2.79 19.03 -9.80
CA ALA A 37 3.28 18.94 -8.43
C ALA A 37 4.75 19.41 -8.32
N PRO A 38 5.17 19.95 -7.15
CA PRO A 38 6.58 20.20 -6.89
C PRO A 38 7.41 18.93 -7.08
N ARG A 39 8.55 19.07 -7.76
CA ARG A 39 9.52 17.97 -7.88
C ARG A 39 10.15 17.70 -6.53
N ASP A 40 10.50 16.45 -6.28
CA ASP A 40 11.24 16.08 -5.08
C ASP A 40 12.72 16.46 -5.15
N ALA A 41 13.49 16.16 -4.10
CA ALA A 41 14.92 16.45 -4.03
C ALA A 41 15.74 15.77 -5.14
N ASP A 42 15.23 14.67 -5.71
CA ASP A 42 15.86 13.97 -6.84
C ASP A 42 15.31 14.45 -8.21
N GLY A 43 14.44 15.46 -8.25
CA GLY A 43 13.81 16.00 -9.46
C GLY A 43 12.66 15.15 -10.00
N ARG A 44 12.10 14.22 -9.20
CA ARG A 44 11.04 13.29 -9.61
C ARG A 44 9.66 13.88 -9.38
N MET A 45 8.69 13.40 -10.17
CA MET A 45 7.26 13.59 -9.94
C MET A 45 6.75 12.67 -8.81
N PRO A 46 5.63 13.04 -8.16
CA PRO A 46 4.90 12.10 -7.31
C PRO A 46 4.56 10.81 -8.06
N CYS A 47 4.67 9.69 -7.36
CA CYS A 47 4.28 8.37 -7.83
C CYS A 47 3.13 7.84 -6.96
N TYR A 48 2.15 7.18 -7.58
CA TYR A 48 0.95 6.69 -6.91
C TYR A 48 0.91 5.18 -6.95
N SER A 49 0.71 4.52 -5.79
CA SER A 49 0.69 3.06 -5.72
C SER A 49 -0.74 2.55 -5.68
N PHE A 50 -1.14 1.90 -6.77
CA PHE A 50 -2.44 1.27 -6.96
C PHE A 50 -2.39 -0.17 -6.44
N PHE A 51 -2.88 -0.43 -5.23
CA PHE A 51 -3.05 -1.80 -4.74
C PHE A 51 -4.33 -2.36 -5.34
N TYR A 52 -4.17 -3.17 -6.37
CA TYR A 52 -5.27 -3.65 -7.21
C TYR A 52 -5.76 -5.02 -6.72
N PRO A 53 -7.10 -5.22 -6.56
CA PRO A 53 -7.64 -6.48 -6.04
C PRO A 53 -7.62 -7.61 -7.07
N GLU A 54 -7.12 -8.77 -6.67
CA GLU A 54 -7.02 -9.98 -7.50
C GLU A 54 -8.37 -10.38 -8.08
N GLU A 55 -9.42 -10.35 -7.29
CA GLU A 55 -10.77 -10.74 -7.66
C GLU A 55 -11.44 -9.78 -8.66
N GLU A 56 -10.96 -8.55 -8.73
CA GLU A 56 -11.42 -7.55 -9.70
C GLU A 56 -10.63 -7.56 -11.02
N TYR A 57 -9.71 -8.51 -11.20
CA TYR A 57 -8.85 -8.53 -12.40
C TYR A 57 -9.67 -8.48 -13.70
N ARG A 58 -9.40 -7.45 -14.49
CA ARG A 58 -9.84 -7.25 -15.88
C ARG A 58 -8.71 -6.52 -16.60
N ALA A 59 -8.24 -7.07 -17.73
CA ALA A 59 -7.12 -6.49 -18.46
C ALA A 59 -7.40 -5.03 -18.85
N GLU A 60 -8.64 -4.72 -19.23
CA GLU A 60 -9.07 -3.39 -19.66
C GLU A 60 -8.99 -2.35 -18.53
N LEU A 61 -9.09 -2.78 -17.26
CA LEU A 61 -8.97 -1.89 -16.11
C LEU A 61 -7.52 -1.72 -15.66
N LEU A 62 -6.67 -2.72 -15.93
CA LEU A 62 -5.25 -2.69 -15.56
C LEU A 62 -4.37 -1.96 -16.56
N GLU A 63 -4.65 -2.03 -17.85
CA GLU A 63 -3.79 -1.45 -18.88
C GLU A 63 -3.57 0.07 -18.74
N PRO A 64 -4.57 0.90 -18.37
CA PRO A 64 -4.32 2.30 -18.08
C PRO A 64 -3.38 2.53 -16.88
N LEU A 65 -3.43 1.66 -15.86
CA LEU A 65 -2.52 1.74 -14.71
C LEU A 65 -1.10 1.31 -15.09
N ALA A 66 -0.97 0.29 -15.92
CA ALA A 66 0.30 -0.15 -16.49
C ALA A 66 0.96 0.97 -17.32
N GLU A 67 0.17 1.75 -18.08
CA GLU A 67 0.69 2.90 -18.81
C GLU A 67 1.24 3.98 -17.84
N MET A 68 0.54 4.30 -16.77
CA MET A 68 1.03 5.24 -15.76
C MET A 68 2.30 4.72 -15.06
N THR A 69 2.42 3.40 -14.88
CA THR A 69 3.64 2.75 -14.37
C THR A 69 4.81 2.93 -15.35
N ARG A 70 4.60 2.70 -16.65
CA ARG A 70 5.61 2.94 -17.70
C ARG A 70 6.07 4.41 -17.76
N GLN A 71 5.19 5.35 -17.45
CA GLN A 71 5.50 6.78 -17.35
C GLN A 71 6.24 7.15 -16.05
N GLY A 72 6.41 6.22 -15.11
CA GLY A 72 7.10 6.44 -13.83
C GLY A 72 6.30 7.22 -12.79
N ILE A 73 5.00 7.42 -13.01
CA ILE A 73 4.08 8.12 -12.11
C ILE A 73 3.08 7.17 -11.43
N GLY A 74 3.13 5.88 -11.75
CA GLY A 74 2.30 4.82 -11.16
C GLY A 74 3.12 3.64 -10.70
N ASP A 75 2.54 2.85 -9.85
CA ASP A 75 3.02 1.56 -9.35
C ASP A 75 1.80 0.70 -9.07
N VAL A 76 1.80 -0.56 -9.49
CA VAL A 76 0.67 -1.47 -9.26
C VAL A 76 1.14 -2.61 -8.38
N GLU A 77 0.47 -2.79 -7.27
CA GLU A 77 0.78 -3.76 -6.23
C GLU A 77 -0.44 -4.65 -5.91
N VAL A 78 -0.25 -5.64 -5.08
CA VAL A 78 -1.22 -6.70 -4.83
C VAL A 78 -2.19 -6.33 -3.70
N HIS A 79 -3.47 -6.46 -3.98
CA HIS A 79 -4.58 -6.38 -3.03
C HIS A 79 -5.50 -7.60 -3.20
N ILE A 80 -6.18 -8.03 -2.15
CA ILE A 80 -7.14 -9.11 -2.21
C ILE A 80 -8.15 -9.04 -1.05
N HIS A 81 -9.42 -9.31 -1.35
CA HIS A 81 -10.44 -9.63 -0.36
C HIS A 81 -10.69 -11.13 -0.36
N HIS A 82 -10.60 -11.75 0.80
CA HIS A 82 -10.92 -13.16 0.94
C HIS A 82 -11.58 -13.47 2.29
N ASP A 83 -12.33 -14.55 2.33
CA ASP A 83 -12.99 -15.06 3.55
C ASP A 83 -12.94 -16.58 3.53
N ARG A 84 -12.77 -17.21 4.69
CA ARG A 84 -12.62 -18.67 4.84
C ARG A 84 -11.61 -19.27 3.87
N GLU A 85 -10.50 -18.58 3.69
CA GLU A 85 -9.47 -18.95 2.72
C GLU A 85 -8.63 -20.13 3.23
N THR A 86 -8.04 -20.86 2.30
CA THR A 86 -7.06 -21.92 2.56
C THR A 86 -5.68 -21.52 2.07
N ALA A 87 -4.63 -22.11 2.64
CA ALA A 87 -3.26 -21.83 2.22
C ALA A 87 -3.05 -22.10 0.72
N GLU A 88 -3.55 -23.25 0.21
CA GLU A 88 -3.47 -23.61 -1.19
C GLU A 88 -4.26 -22.65 -2.09
N GLY A 89 -5.43 -22.20 -1.63
CA GLY A 89 -6.27 -21.21 -2.32
C GLY A 89 -5.56 -19.87 -2.44
N PHE A 90 -5.01 -19.39 -1.34
CA PHE A 90 -4.27 -18.13 -1.27
C PHE A 90 -3.02 -18.16 -2.18
N ILE A 91 -2.19 -19.20 -2.06
CA ILE A 91 -0.99 -19.36 -2.90
C ILE A 91 -1.37 -19.36 -4.39
N ARG A 92 -2.42 -20.06 -4.76
CA ARG A 92 -2.88 -20.12 -6.16
C ARG A 92 -3.35 -18.76 -6.66
N LYS A 93 -4.15 -18.03 -5.87
CA LYS A 93 -4.69 -16.70 -6.22
C LYS A 93 -3.56 -15.68 -6.35
N ILE A 94 -2.78 -15.47 -5.29
CA ILE A 94 -1.70 -14.50 -5.29
C ILE A 94 -0.65 -14.83 -6.35
N GLY A 95 -0.17 -16.07 -6.39
CA GLY A 95 0.82 -16.48 -7.38
C GLY A 95 0.30 -16.41 -8.82
N GLY A 96 -0.99 -16.69 -9.04
CA GLY A 96 -1.63 -16.55 -10.35
C GLY A 96 -1.75 -15.08 -10.75
N PHE A 97 -2.15 -14.22 -9.82
CA PHE A 97 -2.31 -12.79 -10.05
C PHE A 97 -0.95 -12.11 -10.31
N CYS A 98 0.05 -12.38 -9.49
CA CYS A 98 1.41 -11.84 -9.70
C CYS A 98 1.96 -12.21 -11.09
N ARG A 99 1.75 -13.44 -11.55
CA ARG A 99 2.15 -13.84 -12.91
C ARG A 99 1.43 -13.01 -13.98
N ARG A 100 0.10 -12.80 -13.86
CA ARG A 100 -0.64 -11.95 -14.81
C ARG A 100 -0.15 -10.51 -14.78
N LEU A 101 0.05 -9.92 -13.60
CA LEU A 101 0.57 -8.56 -13.49
C LEU A 101 1.92 -8.43 -14.22
N ARG A 102 2.83 -9.38 -14.04
CA ARG A 102 4.15 -9.36 -14.67
C ARG A 102 4.09 -9.73 -16.16
N ASP A 103 3.51 -10.89 -16.50
CA ASP A 103 3.65 -11.48 -17.83
C ASP A 103 2.72 -10.84 -18.85
N ASP A 104 1.51 -10.42 -18.44
CA ASP A 104 0.52 -9.83 -19.34
C ASP A 104 0.62 -8.29 -19.40
N HIS A 105 1.07 -7.64 -18.30
CA HIS A 105 1.05 -6.17 -18.19
C HIS A 105 2.42 -5.53 -17.97
N GLY A 106 3.48 -6.30 -17.71
CA GLY A 106 4.81 -5.78 -17.43
C GLY A 106 4.90 -5.02 -16.10
N LEU A 107 4.06 -5.38 -15.15
CA LEU A 107 3.98 -4.81 -13.81
C LEU A 107 4.79 -5.63 -12.81
N LEU A 108 4.82 -5.16 -11.56
CA LEU A 108 5.65 -5.65 -10.46
C LEU A 108 7.15 -5.42 -10.68
N ASN A 109 7.88 -5.53 -9.60
CA ASN A 109 9.30 -5.25 -9.60
C ASN A 109 10.11 -6.56 -9.52
N ASP A 110 11.33 -6.52 -10.04
CA ASP A 110 12.35 -7.52 -9.79
C ASP A 110 13.29 -7.01 -8.70
N HIS A 111 13.53 -7.83 -7.70
CA HIS A 111 14.48 -7.54 -6.65
C HIS A 111 15.48 -8.70 -6.53
N ASN A 112 16.73 -8.43 -6.90
CA ASN A 112 17.79 -9.44 -6.92
C ASN A 112 17.48 -10.69 -7.77
N GLY A 113 16.83 -10.52 -8.92
CA GLY A 113 16.48 -11.62 -9.82
C GLY A 113 15.18 -12.35 -9.45
N GLN A 114 14.40 -11.81 -8.54
CA GLN A 114 13.12 -12.39 -8.11
C GLN A 114 11.99 -11.38 -8.24
N MET A 115 10.84 -11.81 -8.75
CA MET A 115 9.63 -11.03 -8.77
C MET A 115 9.14 -10.81 -7.35
N VAL A 116 8.87 -9.55 -7.01
CA VAL A 116 8.41 -9.13 -5.68
C VAL A 116 7.17 -8.24 -5.79
N PHE A 117 6.41 -8.17 -4.71
CA PHE A 117 5.21 -7.34 -4.63
C PHE A 117 5.01 -6.76 -3.23
N GLY A 118 4.36 -5.60 -3.14
CA GLY A 118 3.78 -5.06 -1.92
C GLY A 118 2.37 -5.59 -1.72
N PHE A 119 1.92 -5.64 -0.49
CA PHE A 119 0.63 -6.22 -0.14
C PHE A 119 -0.25 -5.30 0.71
N ILE A 120 -1.54 -5.27 0.41
CA ILE A 120 -2.59 -4.76 1.27
C ILE A 120 -3.70 -5.82 1.38
N HIS A 121 -4.05 -6.20 2.61
CA HIS A 121 -5.16 -7.11 2.87
C HIS A 121 -6.50 -6.37 2.81
N GLY A 122 -7.43 -6.91 2.06
CA GLY A 122 -8.81 -6.42 1.99
C GLY A 122 -9.52 -6.50 3.35
N ASN A 123 -10.42 -5.58 3.62
CA ASN A 123 -11.09 -5.45 4.92
C ASN A 123 -10.12 -5.34 6.12
N TRP A 124 -8.82 -5.05 5.87
CA TRP A 124 -7.76 -4.95 6.88
C TRP A 124 -7.58 -6.18 7.79
N ALA A 125 -8.05 -7.36 7.36
CA ALA A 125 -8.12 -8.55 8.21
C ALA A 125 -6.87 -9.46 8.13
N LEU A 126 -5.70 -8.88 7.81
CA LEU A 126 -4.42 -9.57 7.69
C LEU A 126 -4.21 -10.61 8.80
N ASP A 127 -3.75 -11.81 8.41
CA ASP A 127 -3.42 -12.92 9.31
C ASP A 127 -4.56 -13.25 10.28
N ASN A 128 -5.78 -13.37 9.74
CA ASN A 128 -7.00 -13.71 10.47
C ASN A 128 -7.25 -12.84 11.71
N SER A 129 -6.92 -11.55 11.61
CA SER A 129 -6.90 -10.62 12.74
C SER A 129 -8.28 -10.19 13.24
N HIS A 130 -9.37 -10.47 12.47
CA HIS A 130 -10.70 -10.11 12.93
C HIS A 130 -11.15 -11.03 14.08
N PRO A 131 -11.64 -10.50 15.21
CA PRO A 131 -11.91 -11.30 16.44
C PRO A 131 -12.89 -12.46 16.27
N VAL A 132 -13.78 -12.39 15.28
CA VAL A 132 -14.73 -13.47 14.97
C VAL A 132 -14.32 -14.29 13.74
N GLY A 133 -13.09 -14.14 13.24
CA GLY A 133 -12.51 -14.94 12.17
C GLY A 133 -13.15 -14.74 10.79
N VAL A 134 -13.76 -13.56 10.53
CA VAL A 134 -14.30 -13.21 9.21
C VAL A 134 -13.30 -12.38 8.40
N ASN A 135 -13.52 -12.31 7.09
CA ASN A 135 -12.76 -11.53 6.13
C ASN A 135 -11.29 -11.97 5.92
N CYS A 136 -10.93 -13.18 6.32
CA CYS A 136 -9.65 -13.82 6.05
C CYS A 136 -9.78 -15.35 6.12
N GLY A 137 -9.81 -15.94 7.34
CA GLY A 137 -9.87 -17.39 7.55
C GLY A 137 -8.49 -18.07 7.51
N LEU A 138 -7.41 -17.32 7.24
CA LEU A 138 -6.07 -17.86 7.05
C LEU A 138 -5.12 -17.37 8.14
N THR A 139 -4.83 -18.24 9.12
CA THR A 139 -3.78 -18.01 10.11
C THR A 139 -2.45 -18.53 9.57
N GLY A 140 -1.38 -17.72 9.66
CA GLY A 140 -0.08 -17.99 9.03
C GLY A 140 0.06 -17.34 7.65
N GLU A 141 -0.75 -16.32 7.38
CA GLU A 141 -0.68 -15.55 6.14
C GLU A 141 0.63 -14.78 6.00
N ILE A 142 1.21 -14.35 7.11
CA ILE A 142 2.50 -13.64 7.15
C ILE A 142 3.61 -14.50 6.50
N GLU A 143 3.71 -15.76 6.87
CA GLU A 143 4.71 -16.67 6.32
C GLU A 143 4.45 -16.97 4.84
N LEU A 144 3.19 -17.12 4.46
CA LEU A 144 2.82 -17.35 3.05
C LEU A 144 3.15 -16.13 2.18
N LEU A 145 2.87 -14.93 2.65
CA LEU A 145 3.22 -13.68 1.95
C LEU A 145 4.74 -13.60 1.73
N ARG A 146 5.54 -13.83 2.78
CA ARG A 146 7.00 -13.90 2.65
C ARG A 146 7.42 -14.92 1.58
N ASP A 147 6.90 -16.14 1.66
CA ASP A 147 7.29 -17.24 0.77
C ASP A 147 6.86 -17.01 -0.69
N LEU A 148 5.82 -16.19 -0.90
CA LEU A 148 5.35 -15.79 -2.24
C LEU A 148 6.10 -14.58 -2.82
N GLY A 149 6.96 -13.93 -2.05
CA GLY A 149 7.74 -12.79 -2.54
C GLY A 149 7.21 -11.42 -2.16
N CYS A 150 6.37 -11.35 -1.12
CA CYS A 150 5.94 -10.07 -0.58
C CYS A 150 7.11 -9.35 0.10
N TYR A 151 7.47 -8.17 -0.40
CA TYR A 151 8.55 -7.39 0.17
C TYR A 151 8.13 -6.59 1.41
N ALA A 152 6.88 -6.14 1.45
CA ALA A 152 6.31 -5.45 2.62
C ALA A 152 4.78 -5.45 2.60
N ASP A 153 4.19 -5.39 3.78
CA ASP A 153 2.77 -5.14 4.00
C ASP A 153 2.49 -3.66 4.29
N PHE A 154 1.44 -3.12 3.67
CA PHE A 154 0.99 -1.74 3.80
C PHE A 154 -0.43 -1.64 4.37
N THR A 155 -0.99 -2.71 4.91
CA THR A 155 -2.39 -2.79 5.36
C THR A 155 -2.71 -1.80 6.47
N MET A 156 -1.82 -1.59 7.44
CA MET A 156 -2.10 -0.76 8.62
C MET A 156 -1.82 0.73 8.37
N PRO A 157 -2.61 1.64 8.95
CA PRO A 157 -3.61 1.46 10.02
C PRO A 157 -5.01 1.11 9.52
N SER A 158 -5.86 0.61 10.42
CA SER A 158 -7.22 0.18 10.13
C SER A 158 -8.28 0.67 11.14
N LEU A 159 -7.95 1.64 12.00
CA LEU A 159 -8.91 2.16 12.99
C LEU A 159 -10.19 2.71 12.31
N PRO A 160 -11.39 2.53 12.91
CA PRO A 160 -11.66 1.88 14.20
C PRO A 160 -11.91 0.38 14.10
N SER A 161 -11.46 -0.31 13.05
CA SER A 161 -11.64 -1.75 12.89
C SER A 161 -10.98 -2.52 14.05
N PRO A 162 -11.58 -3.61 14.53
CA PRO A 162 -10.96 -4.48 15.54
C PRO A 162 -9.72 -5.23 15.01
N THR A 163 -9.46 -5.17 13.72
CA THR A 163 -8.26 -5.71 13.07
C THR A 163 -7.02 -4.86 13.33
N GLN A 164 -7.17 -3.62 13.82
CA GLN A 164 -6.06 -2.71 14.07
C GLN A 164 -4.93 -3.37 14.87
N GLY A 165 -3.71 -3.29 14.35
CA GLY A 165 -2.49 -3.74 15.02
C GLY A 165 -2.14 -2.88 16.24
N ARG A 166 -1.44 -3.47 17.22
CA ARG A 166 -0.97 -2.76 18.43
C ARG A 166 0.20 -1.85 18.13
N ILE A 167 1.03 -2.21 17.14
CA ILE A 167 2.17 -1.40 16.73
C ILE A 167 1.66 -0.35 15.75
N VAL A 168 1.92 0.91 16.04
CA VAL A 168 1.54 2.07 15.22
C VAL A 168 2.74 2.99 15.02
N ASN A 169 2.74 3.76 13.94
CA ASN A 169 3.77 4.75 13.65
C ASN A 169 5.19 4.16 13.58
N GLN A 170 5.30 2.93 13.09
CA GLN A 170 6.57 2.24 12.96
C GLN A 170 6.71 1.56 11.60
N VAL A 171 7.94 1.45 11.13
CA VAL A 171 8.39 0.43 10.20
C VAL A 171 9.00 -0.68 11.03
N TYR A 172 8.50 -1.91 10.91
CA TYR A 172 8.91 -3.00 11.79
C TYR A 172 8.81 -4.37 11.12
N TRP A 173 9.53 -5.32 11.62
CA TRP A 173 9.46 -6.72 11.24
C TRP A 173 8.50 -7.48 12.14
N CYS A 174 7.48 -8.13 11.56
CA CYS A 174 6.69 -9.12 12.28
C CYS A 174 7.17 -10.54 11.98
N THR A 175 6.89 -11.44 12.90
CA THR A 175 7.19 -12.88 12.76
C THR A 175 5.91 -13.65 12.96
N GLY A 176 5.58 -14.49 11.99
CA GLY A 176 4.45 -15.40 12.06
C GLY A 176 4.54 -16.30 13.28
N THR A 177 3.41 -16.68 13.81
CA THR A 177 3.33 -17.60 14.95
C THR A 177 2.38 -18.73 14.60
N PRO A 178 2.86 -19.95 14.39
CA PRO A 178 2.02 -21.07 13.96
C PRO A 178 0.74 -21.23 14.78
N GLY A 179 -0.39 -21.24 14.10
CA GLY A 179 -1.71 -21.41 14.72
C GLY A 179 -2.22 -20.21 15.54
N LYS A 180 -1.56 -19.05 15.49
CA LYS A 180 -2.01 -17.83 16.18
C LYS A 180 -2.26 -16.73 15.17
N PRO A 181 -3.46 -16.15 15.17
CA PRO A 181 -3.79 -15.03 14.29
C PRO A 181 -3.10 -13.76 14.76
N LYS A 182 -3.08 -12.75 13.86
CA LYS A 182 -2.66 -11.38 14.16
C LYS A 182 -1.21 -11.30 14.66
N ALA A 183 -0.31 -12.04 14.00
CA ALA A 183 1.10 -12.08 14.38
C ALA A 183 1.77 -10.70 14.34
N PHE A 184 1.28 -9.79 13.49
CA PHE A 184 1.78 -8.41 13.37
C PHE A 184 1.49 -7.50 14.59
N ASP A 185 0.77 -7.97 15.60
CA ASP A 185 0.65 -7.27 16.90
C ASP A 185 1.98 -7.24 17.69
N ARG A 186 2.98 -7.96 17.20
CA ARG A 186 4.33 -8.03 17.76
C ARG A 186 5.36 -7.87 16.67
N GLY A 187 6.45 -7.24 16.99
CA GLY A 187 7.50 -7.06 16.01
C GLY A 187 8.73 -6.38 16.58
N ILE A 188 9.75 -6.26 15.74
CA ILE A 188 11.00 -5.59 16.04
C ILE A 188 11.09 -4.38 15.10
N GLU A 189 11.24 -3.20 15.69
CA GLU A 189 11.37 -1.96 14.91
C GLU A 189 12.57 -2.02 13.98
N ALA A 190 12.37 -1.57 12.74
CA ALA A 190 13.44 -1.47 11.76
C ALA A 190 14.40 -0.33 12.16
N THR A 191 15.68 -0.64 12.23
CA THR A 191 16.73 0.29 12.67
C THR A 191 17.87 0.36 11.67
N ILE A 192 18.63 1.45 11.68
CA ILE A 192 19.80 1.60 10.80
C ILE A 192 20.75 0.41 11.01
N GLY A 193 21.07 -0.27 9.90
CA GLY A 193 21.96 -1.43 9.89
C GLY A 193 21.41 -2.68 10.57
N GLY A 194 20.13 -2.70 10.95
CA GLY A 194 19.52 -3.84 11.67
C GLY A 194 19.26 -5.08 10.81
N GLY A 195 19.17 -4.92 9.51
CA GLY A 195 18.85 -6.01 8.57
C GLY A 195 17.45 -6.60 8.77
N VAL A 196 17.26 -7.82 8.30
CA VAL A 196 16.01 -8.58 8.46
C VAL A 196 15.90 -9.13 9.87
N GLN A 197 14.77 -8.85 10.54
CA GLN A 197 14.54 -9.28 11.92
C GLN A 197 13.19 -9.99 12.11
N GLY A 198 12.61 -10.51 11.03
CA GLY A 198 11.33 -11.21 11.06
C GLY A 198 10.97 -11.80 9.70
N ASP A 199 9.71 -12.20 9.56
CA ASP A 199 9.20 -12.82 8.34
C ASP A 199 8.73 -11.80 7.30
N LEU A 200 8.08 -10.72 7.75
CA LEU A 200 7.49 -9.71 6.86
C LEU A 200 7.72 -8.30 7.40
N LEU A 201 8.14 -7.41 6.52
CA LEU A 201 8.27 -5.99 6.81
C LEU A 201 6.87 -5.33 6.81
N MET A 202 6.55 -4.62 7.88
CA MET A 202 5.31 -3.85 8.02
C MET A 202 5.63 -2.36 7.89
N ILE A 203 5.02 -1.69 6.91
CA ILE A 203 5.15 -0.23 6.71
C ILE A 203 3.81 0.40 7.07
N THR A 204 3.69 0.92 8.30
CA THR A 204 2.44 1.51 8.78
C THR A 204 2.32 2.98 8.40
N GLY A 205 1.07 3.46 8.35
CA GLY A 205 0.80 4.90 8.23
C GLY A 205 0.75 5.60 9.60
N PRO A 206 0.61 6.94 9.59
CA PRO A 206 0.50 7.72 10.82
C PRO A 206 -0.82 7.43 11.56
N VAL A 207 -0.75 7.27 12.87
CA VAL A 207 -1.90 7.14 13.77
C VAL A 207 -1.73 8.08 14.96
N GLY A 208 -2.75 8.84 15.30
CA GLY A 208 -2.71 9.71 16.46
C GLY A 208 -4.00 10.45 16.71
N LEU A 209 -3.91 11.53 17.46
CA LEU A 209 -5.04 12.41 17.72
C LEU A 209 -4.87 13.73 16.98
N ARG A 210 -5.97 14.22 16.44
CA ARG A 210 -6.10 15.58 15.93
C ARG A 210 -7.33 16.25 16.55
N TYR A 211 -7.37 17.56 16.51
CA TYR A 211 -8.50 18.31 17.04
C TYR A 211 -9.25 18.99 15.89
N ALA A 212 -10.53 18.65 15.72
CA ALA A 212 -11.44 19.38 14.83
C ALA A 212 -11.96 20.63 15.58
N GLY A 213 -11.63 21.82 15.07
CA GLY A 213 -11.77 23.02 15.89
C GLY A 213 -10.86 22.88 17.13
N ARG A 214 -11.11 23.66 18.19
CA ARG A 214 -10.20 23.65 19.36
C ARG A 214 -10.52 22.59 20.43
N LEU A 215 -11.59 21.80 20.29
CA LEU A 215 -12.12 21.06 21.45
C LEU A 215 -12.52 19.60 21.18
N VAL A 216 -12.69 19.15 19.93
CA VAL A 216 -13.16 17.79 19.67
C VAL A 216 -12.02 16.92 19.15
N PRO A 217 -11.54 15.94 19.95
CA PRO A 217 -10.52 15.03 19.47
C PRO A 217 -11.09 14.09 18.39
N ARG A 218 -10.31 13.84 17.36
CA ARG A 218 -10.56 12.85 16.32
C ARG A 218 -9.32 11.97 16.14
N ILE A 219 -9.53 10.74 15.71
CA ILE A 219 -8.43 9.88 15.29
C ILE A 219 -7.91 10.38 13.95
N GLU A 220 -6.60 10.48 13.82
CA GLU A 220 -5.89 10.72 12.57
C GLU A 220 -5.19 9.43 12.15
N MET A 221 -5.34 9.05 10.87
CA MET A 221 -4.79 7.79 10.35
C MET A 221 -4.05 7.95 9.01
N GLY A 222 -3.89 9.16 8.52
CA GLY A 222 -3.31 9.35 7.18
C GLY A 222 -4.23 8.92 6.02
N GLU A 223 -5.51 8.70 6.28
CA GLU A 223 -6.50 8.47 5.22
C GLU A 223 -6.80 9.77 4.46
N ILE A 224 -6.91 9.67 3.15
CA ILE A 224 -7.34 10.75 2.27
C ILE A 224 -8.68 10.34 1.66
N ALA A 225 -9.77 10.99 2.05
CA ALA A 225 -11.12 10.65 1.60
C ALA A 225 -11.98 11.91 1.42
N ALA A 226 -13.08 11.78 0.69
CA ALA A 226 -14.02 12.89 0.46
C ALA A 226 -14.60 13.48 1.74
N ASN A 227 -14.89 12.63 2.72
CA ASN A 227 -15.41 13.05 4.04
C ASN A 227 -14.31 13.49 5.02
N ASP A 228 -13.03 13.28 4.64
CA ASP A 228 -11.86 13.69 5.43
C ASP A 228 -10.70 14.09 4.50
N PRO A 229 -10.85 15.20 3.74
CA PRO A 229 -9.87 15.63 2.75
C PRO A 229 -8.56 16.09 3.41
N PRO A 230 -7.46 16.13 2.68
CA PRO A 230 -6.21 16.68 3.17
C PRO A 230 -6.38 18.17 3.51
N THR A 231 -5.71 18.62 4.55
CA THR A 231 -5.58 20.02 4.94
C THR A 231 -4.15 20.26 5.40
N GLU A 232 -3.69 21.50 5.37
CA GLU A 232 -2.36 21.86 5.87
C GLU A 232 -2.13 21.35 7.30
N TYR A 233 -3.14 21.51 8.17
CA TYR A 233 -3.08 21.01 9.54
C TYR A 233 -2.89 19.49 9.61
N ARG A 234 -3.60 18.72 8.77
CA ARG A 234 -3.45 17.26 8.71
C ARG A 234 -2.07 16.87 8.20
N VAL A 235 -1.56 17.54 7.17
CA VAL A 235 -0.21 17.30 6.64
C VAL A 235 0.85 17.49 7.73
N ARG A 236 0.76 18.57 8.53
CA ARG A 236 1.65 18.80 9.67
C ARG A 236 1.56 17.66 10.68
N ARG A 237 0.33 17.21 11.01
CA ARG A 237 0.12 16.09 11.94
C ARG A 237 0.64 14.77 11.38
N TRP A 238 0.48 14.49 10.09
CA TRP A 238 1.03 13.29 9.46
C TRP A 238 2.55 13.24 9.58
N LEU A 239 3.23 14.33 9.30
CA LEU A 239 4.69 14.41 9.43
C LEU A 239 5.18 14.25 10.89
N ASP A 240 4.38 14.70 11.87
CA ASP A 240 4.69 14.51 13.30
C ASP A 240 4.53 13.04 13.74
N LEU A 241 3.58 12.31 13.15
CA LEU A 241 3.17 10.96 13.53
C LEU A 241 3.80 9.86 12.66
N ALA A 242 4.34 10.21 11.49
CA ALA A 242 4.86 9.25 10.55
C ALA A 242 6.02 8.43 11.15
N PRO A 243 6.12 7.13 10.79
CA PRO A 243 7.23 6.26 11.15
C PRO A 243 8.59 6.87 10.82
N ARG A 244 9.60 6.51 11.59
CA ARG A 244 10.98 6.97 11.39
C ARG A 244 11.96 5.82 11.47
N ILE A 245 13.03 5.92 10.65
CA ILE A 245 14.24 5.09 10.81
C ILE A 245 15.41 6.07 10.88
N GLY A 246 16.02 6.20 12.05
CA GLY A 246 17.01 7.25 12.29
C GLY A 246 16.41 8.65 12.11
N GLY A 247 16.99 9.45 11.19
CA GLY A 247 16.49 10.78 10.85
C GLY A 247 15.41 10.81 9.78
N ASP A 248 15.22 9.72 9.05
CA ASP A 248 14.33 9.65 7.89
C ASP A 248 12.87 9.38 8.28
N ILE A 249 11.94 10.10 7.62
CA ILE A 249 10.50 10.04 7.86
C ILE A 249 9.83 9.24 6.75
N PHE A 250 9.10 8.19 7.09
CA PHE A 250 8.35 7.34 6.17
C PHE A 250 6.85 7.68 6.23
N LEU A 251 6.45 8.72 5.49
CA LEU A 251 5.05 9.11 5.43
C LEU A 251 4.31 8.24 4.40
N LYS A 252 3.56 7.26 4.88
CA LYS A 252 2.64 6.44 4.09
C LYS A 252 1.21 6.93 4.33
N LEU A 253 0.55 7.40 3.29
CA LEU A 253 -0.86 7.78 3.28
C LEU A 253 -1.66 6.72 2.53
N TYR A 254 -2.98 6.63 2.77
CA TYR A 254 -3.83 5.69 2.07
C TYR A 254 -5.19 6.30 1.68
N THR A 255 -5.87 5.63 0.75
CA THR A 255 -7.18 6.06 0.24
C THR A 255 -7.92 4.90 -0.43
N HIS A 256 -9.15 5.16 -0.91
CA HIS A 256 -9.94 4.33 -1.83
C HIS A 256 -10.30 5.19 -3.04
N GLY A 257 -9.29 5.54 -3.83
CA GLY A 257 -9.34 6.57 -4.86
C GLY A 257 -10.17 6.20 -6.09
N ALA A 258 -10.48 4.93 -6.32
CA ALA A 258 -11.34 4.51 -7.43
C ALA A 258 -12.79 4.98 -7.29
N ARG A 259 -13.29 5.17 -6.06
CA ARG A 259 -14.68 5.60 -5.80
C ARG A 259 -14.90 7.05 -6.25
N GLU A 260 -16.07 7.33 -6.82
CA GLU A 260 -16.37 8.63 -7.44
C GLU A 260 -16.19 9.80 -6.48
N ASP A 261 -16.72 9.71 -5.26
CA ASP A 261 -16.63 10.75 -4.23
C ASP A 261 -15.17 11.04 -3.83
N ASN A 262 -14.38 9.99 -3.64
CA ASN A 262 -12.96 10.12 -3.33
C ASN A 262 -12.17 10.62 -4.54
N ALA A 263 -12.44 10.12 -5.74
CA ALA A 263 -11.81 10.61 -6.96
C ALA A 263 -12.07 12.11 -7.18
N ASP A 264 -13.31 12.60 -6.88
CA ASP A 264 -13.63 14.03 -6.92
C ASP A 264 -12.78 14.84 -5.92
N ALA A 265 -12.67 14.33 -4.68
CA ALA A 265 -11.90 14.98 -3.64
C ALA A 265 -10.38 14.97 -3.91
N LEU A 266 -9.86 13.89 -4.49
CA LEU A 266 -8.43 13.71 -4.75
C LEU A 266 -7.97 14.45 -6.01
N LEU A 267 -8.67 14.22 -7.12
CA LEU A 267 -8.27 14.67 -8.46
C LEU A 267 -8.83 16.05 -8.81
N GLY A 268 -9.85 16.52 -8.07
CA GLY A 268 -10.59 17.73 -8.37
C GLY A 268 -11.73 17.52 -9.36
N THR A 269 -12.47 18.60 -9.58
CA THR A 269 -13.59 18.68 -10.51
C THR A 269 -13.33 19.77 -11.53
N SER A 270 -14.22 19.96 -12.50
CA SER A 270 -14.13 21.05 -13.48
C SER A 270 -14.16 22.46 -12.83
N THR A 271 -14.54 22.55 -11.56
CA THR A 271 -14.71 23.83 -10.83
C THR A 271 -13.77 24.00 -9.65
N GLY A 272 -12.93 22.99 -9.35
CA GLY A 272 -12.06 23.05 -8.17
C GLY A 272 -10.79 22.19 -8.28
N VAL A 273 -9.74 22.65 -7.62
CA VAL A 273 -8.45 21.95 -7.51
C VAL A 273 -8.62 20.72 -6.61
N GLY A 274 -7.99 19.62 -6.96
CA GLY A 274 -8.03 18.38 -6.18
C GLY A 274 -7.16 18.44 -4.94
N GLY A 275 -7.57 17.65 -3.94
CA GLY A 275 -6.87 17.57 -2.66
C GLY A 275 -5.43 17.05 -2.77
N LEU A 276 -5.10 16.22 -3.76
CA LEU A 276 -3.73 15.77 -3.99
C LEU A 276 -2.80 16.92 -4.38
N GLN A 277 -3.24 17.80 -5.27
CA GLN A 277 -2.44 18.94 -5.71
C GLN A 277 -2.15 19.89 -4.54
N GLU A 278 -3.15 20.20 -3.72
CA GLU A 278 -2.99 21.01 -2.51
C GLU A 278 -2.09 20.32 -1.48
N MET A 279 -2.25 19.03 -1.28
CA MET A 279 -1.44 18.23 -0.35
C MET A 279 0.05 18.24 -0.74
N PHE A 280 0.37 18.06 -2.02
CA PHE A 280 1.77 18.11 -2.49
C PHE A 280 2.39 19.48 -2.28
N ARG A 281 1.62 20.55 -2.50
CA ARG A 281 2.06 21.92 -2.22
C ARG A 281 2.36 22.11 -0.72
N TRP A 282 1.43 21.75 0.17
CA TRP A 282 1.64 21.83 1.62
C TRP A 282 2.80 20.97 2.10
N LEU A 283 2.94 19.75 1.59
CA LEU A 283 4.09 18.89 1.93
C LEU A 283 5.41 19.58 1.60
N HIS A 284 5.52 20.17 0.43
CA HIS A 284 6.73 20.87 -0.01
C HIS A 284 6.99 22.13 0.83
N GLU A 285 5.99 22.94 1.08
CA GLU A 285 6.09 24.17 1.91
C GLU A 285 6.51 23.83 3.35
N ILE A 286 5.85 22.85 3.97
CA ILE A 286 6.13 22.44 5.35
C ILE A 286 7.51 21.78 5.46
N ALA A 287 7.90 21.01 4.45
CA ALA A 287 9.24 20.41 4.41
C ALA A 287 10.34 21.50 4.37
N ALA A 288 10.15 22.52 3.54
CA ALA A 288 11.06 23.67 3.50
C ALA A 288 11.12 24.43 4.85
N GLU A 289 9.97 24.64 5.52
CA GLU A 289 9.92 25.24 6.87
C GLU A 289 10.67 24.40 7.92
N ARG A 290 10.67 23.06 7.76
CA ARG A 290 11.30 22.14 8.70
C ARG A 290 12.72 21.73 8.32
N GLU A 291 13.24 22.30 7.24
CA GLU A 291 14.57 21.98 6.70
C GLU A 291 14.76 20.47 6.42
N ILE A 292 13.70 19.82 5.87
CA ILE A 292 13.72 18.42 5.45
C ILE A 292 13.50 18.31 3.94
N GLU A 293 14.12 17.33 3.33
CA GLU A 293 13.94 17.01 1.91
C GLU A 293 12.72 16.12 1.72
N VAL A 294 11.99 16.33 0.62
CA VAL A 294 10.87 15.46 0.20
C VAL A 294 11.36 14.53 -0.89
N HIS A 295 11.06 13.23 -0.74
CA HIS A 295 11.23 12.22 -1.77
C HIS A 295 9.89 11.56 -2.08
N TRP A 296 9.47 11.62 -3.35
CA TRP A 296 8.26 10.94 -3.80
C TRP A 296 8.57 9.47 -4.05
N ALA A 297 7.85 8.58 -3.39
CA ALA A 297 8.10 7.16 -3.47
C ALA A 297 6.83 6.37 -3.81
N SER A 298 6.95 5.38 -4.67
CA SER A 298 5.99 4.28 -4.76
C SER A 298 6.13 3.35 -3.55
N ALA A 299 5.26 2.36 -3.44
CA ALA A 299 5.37 1.32 -2.42
C ALA A 299 6.73 0.62 -2.49
N TYR A 300 7.15 0.21 -3.69
CA TYR A 300 8.46 -0.43 -3.89
C TYR A 300 9.64 0.49 -3.57
N ARG A 301 9.58 1.76 -3.97
CA ARG A 301 10.63 2.73 -3.61
C ARG A 301 10.68 3.00 -2.09
N THR A 302 9.53 2.96 -1.42
CA THR A 302 9.51 3.06 0.05
C THR A 302 10.24 1.88 0.68
N PHE A 303 10.00 0.66 0.19
CA PHE A 303 10.73 -0.54 0.61
C PHE A 303 12.24 -0.42 0.35
N THR A 304 12.67 -0.03 -0.85
CA THR A 304 14.10 0.11 -1.16
C THR A 304 14.78 1.21 -0.36
N ALA A 305 14.06 2.28 0.02
CA ALA A 305 14.57 3.30 0.94
C ALA A 305 14.77 2.74 2.35
N VAL A 306 13.84 1.90 2.85
CA VAL A 306 14.03 1.16 4.12
C VAL A 306 15.26 0.27 4.02
N GLU A 307 15.40 -0.49 2.93
CA GLU A 307 16.55 -1.37 2.71
C GLU A 307 17.89 -0.63 2.70
N ALA A 308 17.93 0.53 2.07
CA ALA A 308 19.14 1.37 2.03
C ALA A 308 19.61 1.79 3.44
N LEU A 309 18.68 1.98 4.37
CA LEU A 309 18.99 2.36 5.74
C LEU A 309 19.29 1.17 6.65
N THR A 310 18.53 0.08 6.47
CA THR A 310 18.60 -1.06 7.39
C THR A 310 19.63 -2.11 6.97
N GLY A 311 20.07 -2.12 5.73
CA GLY A 311 20.89 -3.16 5.10
C GLY A 311 20.04 -4.14 4.30
N PRO A 312 20.64 -5.09 3.57
CA PRO A 312 19.91 -6.01 2.69
C PRO A 312 18.76 -6.71 3.41
N LEU A 313 17.55 -6.58 2.85
CA LEU A 313 16.31 -7.03 3.49
C LEU A 313 15.89 -8.46 3.11
N HIS A 314 16.63 -9.16 2.23
CA HIS A 314 16.31 -10.52 1.82
C HIS A 314 17.53 -11.44 1.72
N PRO A 315 17.99 -12.04 2.84
CA PRO A 315 18.88 -13.21 2.78
C PRO A 315 18.14 -14.52 2.45
N GLY A 316 16.85 -14.50 2.21
CA GLY A 316 16.09 -15.74 2.12
C GLY A 316 14.81 -15.74 1.27
N PHE A 317 14.73 -14.99 0.16
CA PHE A 317 13.81 -15.35 -0.89
C PHE A 317 14.22 -16.75 -1.36
N ARG A 318 13.61 -17.77 -0.79
CA ARG A 318 13.66 -19.12 -1.39
C ARG A 318 12.82 -19.01 -2.64
N GLY A 319 13.50 -19.10 -3.79
CA GLY A 319 12.92 -18.92 -5.12
C GLY A 319 11.53 -19.51 -5.24
N SER A 320 10.75 -18.93 -6.14
CA SER A 320 9.39 -19.38 -6.47
C SER A 320 9.25 -20.88 -6.24
N PRO A 321 8.24 -21.37 -5.50
CA PRO A 321 8.02 -22.81 -5.44
C PRO A 321 8.07 -23.33 -6.87
N GLU A 322 8.93 -24.31 -7.13
CA GLU A 322 8.97 -24.98 -8.43
C GLU A 322 7.53 -25.25 -8.86
N PRO A 323 7.20 -25.07 -10.15
CA PRO A 323 5.86 -25.38 -10.62
C PRO A 323 5.54 -26.78 -10.10
N ILE A 324 4.50 -26.92 -9.30
CA ILE A 324 4.07 -28.20 -8.72
C ILE A 324 4.04 -29.17 -9.86
N GLY A 325 5.09 -30.00 -9.91
CA GLY A 325 5.29 -30.99 -10.95
C GLY A 325 4.02 -31.82 -11.07
N SER A 326 3.60 -32.07 -12.30
CA SER A 326 2.51 -32.96 -12.63
C SER A 326 2.48 -34.16 -11.65
N ILE A 327 1.40 -34.27 -10.90
CA ILE A 327 1.09 -35.49 -10.20
C ILE A 327 0.79 -36.54 -11.30
N ALA A 328 1.84 -37.15 -11.81
CA ALA A 328 1.71 -38.37 -12.57
C ALA A 328 1.60 -39.51 -11.55
N GLY A 329 0.46 -40.17 -11.52
CA GLY A 329 0.31 -41.47 -10.91
C GLY A 329 -0.66 -41.57 -9.74
N VAL A 330 -1.95 -41.60 -10.05
CA VAL A 330 -2.87 -42.52 -9.37
C VAL A 330 -3.62 -43.29 -10.44
N ARG A 331 -3.25 -44.57 -10.53
CA ARG A 331 -4.05 -45.60 -11.23
C ARG A 331 -5.21 -46.03 -10.35
#